data_bd8fceb196b0e2d14ed8efe3922d8209
#
_entry.id   bd8fceb196b0e2d14ed8efe3922d8209
#
_cell.length_a   1.000
_cell.length_b   1.000
_cell.length_c   1.000
_cell.angle_alpha   90.00
_cell.angle_beta   90.00
_cell.angle_gamma   90.00
#
_symmetry.space_group_name_H-M   'P 1'
#
loop_
_entity.id
_entity.type
_entity.pdbx_description
1 polymer ?
#
loop_
_entity_poly.entity_id
_entity_poly.type
_entity_poly.pdbx_seq_one_letter_code
_entity_poly.pdbx_strand_id
1 'polypeptide(L)' 'MRLCELKEKDVINICTCKRIGHVIDIEFNQKSCQVTALIISQGIHFFNLFCNDELVIPWCNIKQIGPDVILVEIPG' A
#
# COMPACT_ATOMS: atom_id res chain seq x y z
N MET A 1 -4.97 -14.80 4.03
CA MET A 1 -5.39 -13.47 3.54
C MET A 1 -5.43 -13.48 2.03
N ARG A 2 -6.46 -12.93 1.46
CA ARG A 2 -6.61 -12.85 0.02
C ARG A 2 -6.27 -11.44 -0.48
N LEU A 3 -5.82 -11.34 -1.73
CA LEU A 3 -5.49 -10.04 -2.32
C LEU A 3 -6.69 -9.10 -2.33
N CYS A 4 -7.89 -9.61 -2.59
CA CYS A 4 -9.10 -8.77 -2.56
C CYS A 4 -9.36 -8.18 -1.18
N GLU A 5 -9.00 -8.88 -0.13
CA GLU A 5 -9.12 -8.35 1.23
C GLU A 5 -8.12 -7.24 1.48
N LEU A 6 -6.90 -7.37 0.96
CA LEU A 6 -5.89 -6.32 1.05
C LEU A 6 -6.34 -5.06 0.31
N LYS A 7 -6.95 -5.22 -0.85
CA LYS A 7 -7.41 -4.09 -1.65
C LYS A 7 -8.53 -3.30 -1.01
N GLU A 8 -9.28 -3.92 -0.12
CA GLU A 8 -10.37 -3.25 0.58
C GLU A 8 -9.89 -2.44 1.79
N LYS A 9 -8.65 -2.62 2.22
CA LYS A 9 -8.13 -1.97 3.40
C LYS A 9 -7.53 -0.61 3.06
N ASP A 10 -7.70 0.33 3.99
CA ASP A 10 -7.04 1.62 3.89
C ASP A 10 -5.60 1.52 4.36
N VAL A 11 -4.71 2.18 3.67
CA VAL A 11 -3.29 2.25 4.06
C VAL A 11 -3.05 3.57 4.78
N ILE A 12 -2.56 3.47 6.00
CA ILE A 12 -2.33 4.63 6.86
C ILE A 12 -0.85 4.69 7.22
N ASN A 13 -0.25 5.85 7.01
CA ASN A 13 1.13 6.10 7.40
C ASN A 13 1.16 6.54 8.86
N ILE A 14 1.79 5.73 9.71
CA ILE A 14 1.85 6.02 11.15
C ILE A 14 2.73 7.22 11.47
N CYS A 15 3.68 7.56 10.59
CA CYS A 15 4.53 8.73 10.80
C CYS A 15 3.77 10.05 10.67
N THR A 16 2.78 10.08 9.81
CA THR A 16 1.98 11.29 9.56
C THR A 16 0.55 11.17 10.07
N CYS A 17 0.14 9.97 10.48
CA CYS A 17 -1.23 9.64 10.88
C CYS A 17 -2.25 9.93 9.78
N LYS A 18 -1.83 9.84 8.54
CA LYS A 18 -2.71 10.13 7.40
C LYS A 18 -2.95 8.90 6.55
N ARG A 19 -4.15 8.81 6.01
CA ARG A 19 -4.47 7.81 5.02
C ARG A 19 -3.76 8.17 3.71
N ILE A 20 -2.99 7.25 3.17
CA ILE A 20 -2.25 7.49 1.93
C ILE A 20 -2.91 6.87 0.71
N GLY A 21 -3.81 5.93 0.91
CA GLY A 21 -4.51 5.32 -0.21
C GLY A 21 -4.93 3.89 0.10
N HIS A 22 -5.00 3.09 -0.94
CA HIS A 22 -5.36 1.68 -0.82
C HIS A 22 -4.49 0.84 -1.75
N VAL A 23 -4.40 -0.45 -1.44
CA VAL A 23 -3.59 -1.39 -2.21
C VAL A 23 -4.25 -1.65 -3.56
N ILE A 24 -3.48 -1.52 -4.63
CA ILE A 24 -3.95 -1.85 -5.98
C ILE A 24 -3.25 -3.08 -6.56
N ASP A 25 -2.07 -3.42 -6.05
CA ASP A 25 -1.32 -4.56 -6.52
C ASP A 25 -0.27 -4.95 -5.49
N ILE A 26 0.37 -6.08 -5.71
CA ILE A 26 1.49 -6.53 -4.89
C ILE A 26 2.65 -6.94 -5.78
N GLU A 27 3.86 -6.79 -5.26
CA GLU A 27 5.05 -7.34 -5.88
C GLU A 27 5.56 -8.50 -5.05
N PHE A 28 6.02 -9.55 -5.70
CA PHE A 28 6.59 -10.68 -5.00
C PHE A 28 7.80 -11.24 -5.75
N ASN A 29 8.65 -11.92 -5.00
CA ASN A 29 9.82 -12.57 -5.57
C ASN A 29 9.41 -13.98 -6.01
N GLN A 30 9.54 -14.25 -7.30
CA GLN A 30 9.14 -15.54 -7.86
C GLN A 30 9.98 -16.70 -7.33
N LYS A 31 11.24 -16.45 -7.00
CA LYS A 31 12.12 -17.49 -6.49
C LYS A 31 11.78 -17.90 -5.06
N SER A 32 11.50 -16.93 -4.22
CA SER A 32 11.19 -17.18 -2.81
C SER A 32 9.69 -17.25 -2.53
N CYS A 33 8.86 -16.87 -3.49
CA CYS A 33 7.40 -16.79 -3.33
C CYS A 33 6.98 -15.88 -2.19
N GLN A 34 7.79 -14.87 -1.89
CA GLN A 34 7.50 -13.92 -0.83
C GLN A 34 7.08 -12.58 -1.39
N VAL A 35 6.11 -11.96 -0.72
CA VAL A 35 5.70 -10.60 -1.07
C VAL A 35 6.81 -9.64 -0.68
N THR A 36 7.26 -8.83 -1.63
CA THR A 36 8.35 -7.89 -1.42
C THR A 36 7.87 -6.47 -1.22
N ALA A 37 6.72 -6.12 -1.77
CA ALA A 37 6.19 -4.76 -1.67
C ALA A 37 4.69 -4.73 -1.96
N LEU A 38 4.04 -3.67 -1.48
CA LEU A 38 2.67 -3.34 -1.85
C LEU A 38 2.68 -2.12 -2.75
N ILE A 39 1.83 -2.13 -3.76
CA ILE A 39 1.64 -0.99 -4.64
C ILE A 39 0.34 -0.31 -4.26
N ILE A 40 0.45 0.95 -3.90
CA ILE A 40 -0.64 1.75 -3.32
C ILE A 40 -1.03 2.83 -4.31
N SER A 41 -2.33 3.01 -4.52
CA SER A 41 -2.85 4.17 -5.21
C SER A 41 -3.05 5.29 -4.19
N GLN A 42 -2.43 6.44 -4.43
CA GLN A 42 -2.42 7.54 -3.49
C GLN A 42 -3.66 8.41 -3.51
N GLY A 43 -4.69 7.98 -4.16
CA GLY A 43 -5.93 8.69 -4.02
C GLY A 43 -6.45 9.32 -5.30
N ILE A 44 -7.19 10.38 -5.14
CA ILE A 44 -8.02 10.95 -6.19
C ILE A 44 -7.28 12.10 -6.85
N HIS A 45 -6.99 11.94 -8.13
CA HIS A 45 -6.33 12.97 -8.91
C HIS A 45 -7.22 13.39 -10.04
N PHE A 46 -8.01 14.41 -9.80
CA PHE A 46 -8.97 14.89 -10.76
C PHE A 46 -8.31 15.51 -11.98
N PHE A 47 -7.11 16.02 -11.80
CA PHE A 47 -6.45 16.81 -12.84
C PHE A 47 -5.31 16.11 -13.53
N ASN A 48 -4.88 14.99 -12.99
CA ASN A 48 -3.73 14.25 -13.51
C ASN A 48 -4.15 12.88 -13.99
N LEU A 49 -4.89 12.85 -15.08
CA LEU A 49 -5.31 11.61 -15.69
C LEU A 49 -4.14 10.78 -16.22
N PHE A 50 -2.99 11.43 -16.40
CA PHE A 50 -1.81 10.80 -16.96
C PHE A 50 -0.75 10.47 -15.91
N CYS A 51 -0.96 10.87 -14.67
CA CYS A 51 -0.03 10.57 -13.60
C CYS A 51 -0.51 9.36 -12.83
N ASN A 52 0.26 8.30 -12.89
CA ASN A 52 0.04 7.16 -12.02
C ASN A 52 0.66 7.50 -10.68
N ASP A 53 -0.16 7.91 -9.74
CA ASP A 53 0.31 8.15 -8.38
C ASP A 53 0.35 6.84 -7.62
N GLU A 54 1.22 5.98 -8.09
CA GLU A 54 1.47 4.71 -7.43
C GLU A 54 2.64 4.87 -6.48
N LEU A 55 2.47 4.36 -5.29
CA LEU A 55 3.53 4.32 -4.30
C LEU A 55 3.88 2.87 -4.02
N VAL A 56 5.15 2.54 -4.17
CA VAL A 56 5.65 1.20 -3.85
C VAL A 56 6.16 1.22 -2.42
N ILE A 57 5.54 0.41 -1.56
CA ILE A 57 5.92 0.33 -0.15
C ILE A 57 6.59 -1.01 0.09
N PRO A 58 7.90 -1.02 0.42
CA PRO A 58 8.59 -2.26 0.74
C PRO A 58 7.93 -2.97 1.92
N TRP A 59 7.92 -4.29 1.88
CA TRP A 59 7.28 -5.08 2.93
C TRP A 59 7.81 -4.76 4.33
N CYS A 60 9.10 -4.44 4.43
CA CYS A 60 9.72 -4.11 5.72
C CYS A 60 9.16 -2.82 6.34
N ASN A 61 8.51 -1.96 5.55
CA ASN A 61 7.90 -0.74 6.05
C ASN A 61 6.46 -0.96 6.53
N ILE A 62 5.92 -2.14 6.34
CA ILE A 62 4.58 -2.49 6.80
C ILE A 62 4.69 -2.92 8.25
N LYS A 63 4.02 -2.21 9.15
CA LYS A 63 4.09 -2.47 10.59
C LYS A 63 3.01 -3.42 11.06
N GLN A 64 1.82 -3.30 10.52
CA GLN A 64 0.71 -4.13 10.94
C GLN A 64 -0.35 -4.19 9.85
N ILE A 65 -0.94 -5.35 9.68
CA ILE A 65 -2.10 -5.53 8.82
C ILE A 65 -3.28 -5.85 9.73
N GLY A 66 -4.19 -4.90 9.83
CA GLY A 66 -5.40 -5.07 10.62
C GLY A 66 -6.58 -5.52 9.78
N PRO A 67 -7.77 -5.65 10.39
CA PRO A 67 -8.96 -6.10 9.65
C PRO A 67 -9.44 -5.10 8.60
N ASP A 68 -9.27 -3.80 8.85
CA ASP A 68 -9.74 -2.77 7.93
C ASP A 68 -8.65 -1.82 7.47
N VAL A 69 -7.46 -1.91 8.06
CA VAL A 69 -6.37 -0.96 7.78
C VAL A 69 -5.04 -1.68 7.68
N ILE A 70 -4.13 -1.06 6.96
CA ILE A 70 -2.73 -1.49 6.89
C ILE A 70 -1.90 -0.32 7.39
N LEU A 71 -1.12 -0.56 8.45
CA LEU A 71 -0.26 0.47 9.03
C LEU A 71 1.13 0.35 8.44
N VAL A 72 1.62 1.45 7.88
CA VAL A 72 2.95 1.51 7.29
C VAL A 72 3.74 2.64 7.90
N GLU A 73 5.06 2.55 7.81
CA GLU A 73 5.96 3.59 8.31
C GLU A 73 6.77 4.12 7.13
N ILE A 74 6.40 5.31 6.68
CA ILE A 74 7.10 5.98 5.60
C ILE A 74 7.59 7.31 6.14
N PRO A 75 8.91 7.49 6.33
CA PRO A 75 9.45 8.77 6.75
C PRO A 75 9.20 9.79 5.66
N GLY A 76 8.46 10.83 6.01
CA GLY A 76 8.07 11.83 5.02
C GLY A 76 8.75 13.13 5.19
#